data_7bd7645035c7576cce3669bd53fd96af
#
_entry.id   7bd7645035c7576cce3669bd53fd96af
#
_cell.length_a   1.000
_cell.length_b   1.000
_cell.length_c   1.000
_cell.angle_alpha   90.00
_cell.angle_beta   90.00
_cell.angle_gamma   90.00
#
_symmetry.space_group_name_H-M   'P 1'
#
loop_
_entity.id
_entity.type
_entity.pdbx_description
1 polymer ?
#
loop_
_entity_poly.entity_id
_entity_poly.type
_entity_poly.pdbx_seq_one_letter_code
_entity_poly.pdbx_strand_id
1 'polypeptide(L)'
;MSQALTLSRALLLTACAACSLSALGGPAALHTLDPQWQQQQQQRTSQQIMQHSQPPAFDLQAPALRGNASLEPMYSAQAGSWPFEPFVHNGLFRAIAGYQAQHPRAVVIRGGSVSLAQLHAQLNDPQVLRKHEDGYLLSYPLMIAEDAALLIDDQVLYLFGPSGTALINQGLLQVQGSRLESWSDGRALATDRPTRPFIMNWAGSRLRVVDSHLVKIGYNANFSRGISSGISAQQSATRPAARILIDNSRFDSMASALELRHSEALIRNNQFSHLQQYGIDLGNSRFLIEDNRIDDVKHNSGIRIGGSSSGRIQNNLILHTGKSAIEVSEQSGALLIENNRLGASKGYGLMLRQINGGAGLLIENNLIANSRLSAIDAGGLSGALIIDNRIQSTPEYAISLRNEQLTAGQLVITGNTLESIGKAMIRVEGMQNTVLGSNQYRANPLLQNLLIGDLLPLQSQILDNTVRRNCHLQISQPLTGTSSSADAPTCTN
;
A
#
# COMPACT_ATOMS: atom_id res chain seq x y z
N MET A 1 -54.55 50.20 14.07
CA MET A 1 -54.24 50.20 15.50
C MET A 1 -52.79 49.71 15.61
N SER A 2 -51.77 50.61 15.57
CA SER A 2 -51.21 51.32 16.71
C SER A 2 -50.51 50.37 17.61
N GLN A 3 -49.24 50.36 17.86
CA GLN A 3 -48.12 51.24 18.17
C GLN A 3 -46.90 50.34 18.23
N ALA A 4 -45.76 50.54 17.58
CA ALA A 4 -44.69 51.38 18.02
C ALA A 4 -44.10 51.01 19.38
N LEU A 5 -42.85 50.52 19.37
CA LEU A 5 -41.87 50.95 20.34
C LEU A 5 -40.42 50.63 19.85
N THR A 6 -39.76 51.70 19.53
CA THR A 6 -38.31 51.91 19.35
C THR A 6 -37.57 51.88 20.67
N LEU A 7 -36.27 51.79 20.61
CA LEU A 7 -35.21 51.85 21.64
C LEU A 7 -34.78 50.45 22.13
N SER A 8 -33.52 49.99 21.95
CA SER A 8 -32.27 50.67 22.30
C SER A 8 -31.09 50.08 21.52
N ARG A 9 -30.46 50.93 20.71
CA ARG A 9 -29.03 50.81 20.40
C ARG A 9 -28.26 51.42 21.58
N ALA A 10 -27.57 50.61 22.33
CA ALA A 10 -26.38 51.07 23.03
C ALA A 10 -25.63 49.87 23.70
N LEU A 11 -24.36 49.81 23.43
CA LEU A 11 -23.29 49.14 24.23
C LEU A 11 -23.40 47.62 24.41
N LEU A 12 -22.60 46.91 23.62
CA LEU A 12 -21.65 45.88 24.06
C LEU A 12 -20.58 45.68 23.00
N LEU A 13 -19.82 46.75 22.77
CA LEU A 13 -18.45 46.68 22.22
C LEU A 13 -17.53 46.61 23.45
N THR A 14 -17.37 45.45 24.01
CA THR A 14 -16.25 45.15 24.92
C THR A 14 -16.11 43.63 25.05
N ALA A 15 -14.91 43.18 24.86
CA ALA A 15 -14.40 41.86 25.20
C ALA A 15 -14.67 40.72 24.21
N CYS A 16 -14.00 40.76 23.06
CA CYS A 16 -13.47 39.56 22.40
C CYS A 16 -12.04 39.82 21.92
N ALA A 17 -11.21 40.37 22.76
CA ALA A 17 -9.77 40.19 22.69
C ALA A 17 -9.40 39.10 23.72
N ALA A 18 -9.99 37.91 23.55
CA ALA A 18 -9.35 36.69 24.03
C ALA A 18 -8.23 36.42 23.01
N CYS A 19 -7.10 37.09 23.20
CA CYS A 19 -5.83 36.59 22.77
C CYS A 19 -5.78 35.11 23.09
N SER A 20 -5.78 34.28 22.09
CA SER A 20 -5.14 32.97 22.19
C SER A 20 -3.72 33.24 22.59
N LEU A 21 -3.44 33.29 23.89
CA LEU A 21 -2.14 33.02 24.42
C LEU A 21 -1.82 31.61 23.98
N SER A 22 -1.17 31.49 22.80
CA SER A 22 -0.33 30.37 22.48
C SER A 22 0.48 30.14 23.78
N ALA A 23 0.26 29.04 24.43
CA ALA A 23 1.10 28.59 25.53
C ALA A 23 2.53 28.61 24.99
N LEU A 24 3.30 29.62 25.40
CA LEU A 24 4.73 29.70 25.12
C LEU A 24 5.34 28.51 25.87
N GLY A 25 5.47 27.39 25.20
CA GLY A 25 6.35 26.32 25.62
C GLY A 25 7.75 26.91 25.81
N GLY A 26 8.49 26.46 26.78
CA GLY A 26 9.87 26.90 27.00
C GLY A 26 10.71 26.68 25.72
N PRO A 27 11.93 27.22 25.66
CA PRO A 27 12.81 26.98 24.51
C PRO A 27 13.10 25.48 24.35
N ALA A 28 13.17 25.04 23.09
CA ALA A 28 13.54 23.66 22.79
C ALA A 28 14.96 23.35 23.31
N ALA A 29 15.12 22.18 23.93
CA ALA A 29 16.40 21.72 24.45
C ALA A 29 17.22 21.02 23.36
N LEU A 30 18.53 21.25 23.32
CA LEU A 30 19.48 20.64 22.39
C LEU A 30 20.44 19.72 23.18
N HIS A 31 20.52 18.45 22.79
CA HIS A 31 21.42 17.48 23.38
C HIS A 31 22.26 16.78 22.31
N THR A 32 23.55 16.65 22.53
CA THR A 32 24.41 15.83 21.67
C THR A 32 24.25 14.35 22.04
N LEU A 33 24.25 13.49 21.03
CA LEU A 33 24.15 12.05 21.18
C LEU A 33 25.51 11.39 20.88
N ASP A 34 25.73 10.24 21.50
CA ASP A 34 26.87 9.39 21.21
C ASP A 34 26.92 9.02 19.70
N PRO A 35 28.07 9.06 19.04
CA PRO A 35 28.22 8.70 17.64
C PRO A 35 27.68 7.29 17.28
N GLN A 36 27.71 6.35 18.21
CA GLN A 36 27.17 5.00 17.99
C GLN A 36 25.66 4.90 18.17
N TRP A 37 25.02 5.93 18.70
CA TRP A 37 23.59 5.92 19.01
C TRP A 37 22.73 5.61 17.80
N GLN A 38 23.00 6.23 16.65
CA GLN A 38 22.26 6.01 15.41
C GLN A 38 22.31 4.54 14.98
N GLN A 39 23.49 3.97 14.96
CA GLN A 39 23.69 2.57 14.56
C GLN A 39 22.95 1.60 15.48
N GLN A 40 22.96 1.87 16.79
CA GLN A 40 22.21 1.08 17.75
C GLN A 40 20.70 1.18 17.54
N GLN A 41 20.14 2.36 17.27
CA GLN A 41 18.73 2.54 16.99
C GLN A 41 18.31 1.85 15.69
N GLN A 42 19.09 2.01 14.63
CA GLN A 42 18.86 1.35 13.35
C GLN A 42 18.86 -0.18 13.49
N GLN A 43 19.84 -0.74 14.16
CA GLN A 43 19.92 -2.18 14.41
C GLN A 43 18.73 -2.71 15.21
N ARG A 44 18.35 -2.03 16.30
CA ARG A 44 17.19 -2.41 17.13
C ARG A 44 15.89 -2.39 16.32
N THR A 45 15.66 -1.31 15.58
CA THR A 45 14.45 -1.17 14.76
C THR A 45 14.42 -2.21 13.63
N SER A 46 15.54 -2.42 12.95
CA SER A 46 15.64 -3.46 11.91
C SER A 46 15.38 -4.85 12.46
N GLN A 47 15.96 -5.21 13.61
CA GLN A 47 15.71 -6.50 14.28
C GLN A 47 14.23 -6.67 14.65
N GLN A 48 13.61 -5.62 15.21
CA GLN A 48 12.18 -5.63 15.55
C GLN A 48 11.31 -5.86 14.30
N ILE A 49 11.61 -5.16 13.20
CA ILE A 49 10.89 -5.34 11.94
C ILE A 49 11.08 -6.76 11.41
N MET A 50 12.32 -7.29 11.40
CA MET A 50 12.61 -8.63 10.91
C MET A 50 11.84 -9.73 11.67
N GLN A 51 11.65 -9.58 12.98
CA GLN A 51 10.85 -10.52 13.78
C GLN A 51 9.39 -10.56 13.38
N HIS A 52 8.82 -9.43 12.94
CA HIS A 52 7.39 -9.30 12.64
C HIS A 52 7.06 -9.38 11.15
N SER A 53 8.05 -9.30 10.26
CA SER A 53 7.84 -9.14 8.81
C SER A 53 8.22 -10.34 7.95
N GLN A 54 8.72 -11.42 8.52
CA GLN A 54 8.99 -12.61 7.72
C GLN A 54 7.68 -13.26 7.29
N PRO A 55 7.37 -13.33 5.98
CA PRO A 55 6.28 -14.17 5.53
C PRO A 55 6.63 -15.62 5.84
N PRO A 56 5.66 -16.46 6.23
CA PRO A 56 5.90 -17.88 6.45
C PRO A 56 6.36 -18.56 5.17
N ALA A 57 7.01 -19.70 5.31
CA ALA A 57 7.35 -20.54 4.16
C ALA A 57 6.09 -20.90 3.38
N PHE A 58 6.11 -20.62 2.07
CA PHE A 58 4.99 -20.92 1.19
C PHE A 58 5.08 -22.38 0.72
N ASP A 59 4.57 -23.31 1.51
CA ASP A 59 4.24 -24.66 1.03
C ASP A 59 2.86 -24.60 0.35
N LEU A 60 2.87 -24.58 -0.98
CA LEU A 60 1.68 -24.46 -1.82
C LEU A 60 1.47 -25.74 -2.63
N GLN A 61 1.70 -26.92 -2.04
CA GLN A 61 1.49 -28.18 -2.73
C GLN A 61 0.00 -28.38 -3.07
N ALA A 62 -0.23 -28.80 -4.31
CA ALA A 62 -1.57 -29.17 -4.76
C ALA A 62 -1.98 -30.52 -4.18
N PRO A 63 -3.28 -30.74 -3.94
CA PRO A 63 -3.78 -32.05 -3.59
C PRO A 63 -3.41 -33.11 -4.62
N ALA A 64 -2.93 -34.27 -4.20
CA ALA A 64 -2.52 -35.35 -5.11
C ALA A 64 -3.72 -36.07 -5.76
N LEU A 65 -4.88 -36.01 -5.15
CA LEU A 65 -6.11 -36.64 -5.67
C LEU A 65 -6.66 -35.86 -6.87
N ARG A 66 -7.28 -36.59 -7.79
CA ARG A 66 -7.99 -35.97 -8.92
C ARG A 66 -9.31 -35.39 -8.43
N GLY A 67 -9.48 -34.08 -8.63
CA GLY A 67 -10.70 -33.37 -8.29
C GLY A 67 -11.83 -33.59 -9.29
N ASN A 68 -13.03 -33.18 -8.90
CA ASN A 68 -14.23 -33.21 -9.71
C ASN A 68 -14.73 -31.77 -9.97
N ALA A 69 -15.16 -31.51 -11.18
CA ALA A 69 -15.75 -30.24 -11.59
C ALA A 69 -17.20 -30.46 -12.06
N SER A 70 -18.10 -29.64 -11.57
CA SER A 70 -19.53 -29.66 -11.88
C SER A 70 -20.07 -28.24 -12.08
N LEU A 71 -21.22 -28.16 -12.77
CA LEU A 71 -21.94 -26.89 -12.92
C LEU A 71 -23.05 -26.83 -11.88
N GLU A 72 -22.93 -25.93 -10.89
CA GLU A 72 -23.82 -25.80 -9.74
C GLU A 72 -24.55 -24.45 -9.72
N PRO A 73 -25.77 -24.36 -9.15
CA PRO A 73 -26.43 -23.09 -8.91
C PRO A 73 -25.59 -22.19 -7.99
N MET A 74 -25.47 -20.91 -8.30
CA MET A 74 -24.79 -19.94 -7.43
C MET A 74 -25.62 -19.57 -6.20
N TYR A 75 -26.92 -19.79 -6.24
CA TYR A 75 -27.84 -19.59 -5.13
C TYR A 75 -28.30 -20.92 -4.57
N SER A 76 -28.26 -21.02 -3.25
CA SER A 76 -28.93 -22.09 -2.50
C SER A 76 -29.83 -21.45 -1.46
N ALA A 77 -31.07 -21.91 -1.36
CA ALA A 77 -32.00 -21.43 -0.34
C ALA A 77 -31.49 -21.66 1.09
N GLN A 78 -30.65 -22.68 1.29
CA GLN A 78 -30.10 -23.05 2.60
C GLN A 78 -28.75 -22.37 2.88
N ALA A 79 -27.93 -22.13 1.87
CA ALA A 79 -26.56 -21.65 2.01
C ALA A 79 -26.36 -20.22 1.51
N GLY A 80 -27.38 -19.57 0.95
CA GLY A 80 -27.27 -18.26 0.33
C GLY A 80 -26.42 -18.28 -0.93
N SER A 81 -25.80 -17.15 -1.25
CA SER A 81 -24.94 -16.96 -2.43
C SER A 81 -23.45 -17.00 -2.10
N TRP A 82 -23.08 -17.38 -0.90
CA TRP A 82 -21.67 -17.54 -0.52
C TRP A 82 -20.96 -18.57 -1.41
N PRO A 83 -19.77 -18.31 -1.96
CA PRO A 83 -18.87 -17.16 -1.68
C PRO A 83 -18.97 -15.99 -2.66
N PHE A 84 -20.05 -15.86 -3.40
CA PHE A 84 -20.26 -14.81 -4.42
C PHE A 84 -21.02 -13.59 -3.88
N GLU A 85 -21.57 -13.66 -2.67
CA GLU A 85 -22.45 -12.64 -2.09
C GLU A 85 -21.89 -11.20 -2.11
N PRO A 86 -20.59 -10.96 -1.82
CA PRO A 86 -20.05 -9.60 -1.84
C PRO A 86 -20.12 -8.92 -3.22
N PHE A 87 -20.32 -9.69 -4.28
CA PHE A 87 -20.36 -9.20 -5.66
C PHE A 87 -21.77 -8.91 -6.17
N VAL A 88 -22.80 -9.15 -5.38
CA VAL A 88 -24.21 -8.88 -5.76
C VAL A 88 -24.40 -7.41 -6.10
N HIS A 89 -23.86 -6.52 -5.28
CA HIS A 89 -24.04 -5.08 -5.43
C HIS A 89 -23.10 -4.42 -6.43
N ASN A 90 -22.07 -5.11 -6.92
CA ASN A 90 -21.11 -4.55 -7.86
C ASN A 90 -21.43 -4.84 -9.34
N GLY A 91 -22.59 -5.41 -9.62
CA GLY A 91 -23.09 -5.65 -10.98
C GLY A 91 -22.77 -7.02 -11.56
N LEU A 92 -21.96 -7.86 -10.89
CA LEU A 92 -21.56 -9.19 -11.39
C LEU A 92 -22.78 -10.08 -11.66
N PHE A 93 -23.72 -10.16 -10.75
CA PHE A 93 -24.92 -10.97 -10.91
C PHE A 93 -25.80 -10.56 -12.10
N ARG A 94 -25.86 -9.26 -12.39
CA ARG A 94 -26.59 -8.78 -13.56
C ARG A 94 -25.94 -9.26 -14.87
N ALA A 95 -24.61 -9.22 -14.94
CA ALA A 95 -23.87 -9.71 -16.08
C ALA A 95 -24.06 -11.22 -16.27
N ILE A 96 -23.95 -12.01 -15.19
CA ILE A 96 -24.16 -13.47 -15.21
C ILE A 96 -25.58 -13.84 -15.65
N ALA A 97 -26.60 -13.25 -15.01
CA ALA A 97 -27.99 -13.52 -15.32
C ALA A 97 -28.36 -13.13 -16.75
N GLY A 98 -27.82 -12.01 -17.24
CA GLY A 98 -28.01 -11.56 -18.62
C GLY A 98 -27.41 -12.50 -19.65
N TYR A 99 -26.27 -13.12 -19.34
CA TYR A 99 -25.58 -14.05 -20.24
C TYR A 99 -26.21 -15.46 -20.22
N GLN A 100 -26.53 -15.98 -19.04
CA GLN A 100 -27.02 -17.34 -18.88
C GLN A 100 -28.53 -17.47 -19.17
N ALA A 101 -29.27 -16.37 -19.22
CA ALA A 101 -30.72 -16.31 -19.46
C ALA A 101 -31.57 -17.23 -18.54
N GLN A 102 -31.04 -17.59 -17.37
CA GLN A 102 -31.67 -18.47 -16.35
C GLN A 102 -31.06 -18.21 -14.97
N HIS A 103 -31.36 -19.06 -14.02
CA HIS A 103 -30.75 -18.97 -12.70
C HIS A 103 -29.22 -19.06 -12.80
N PRO A 104 -28.47 -18.12 -12.21
CA PRO A 104 -27.02 -18.10 -12.28
C PRO A 104 -26.38 -19.39 -11.78
N ARG A 105 -25.46 -19.93 -12.57
CA ARG A 105 -24.67 -21.13 -12.25
C ARG A 105 -23.17 -20.79 -12.33
N ALA A 106 -22.37 -21.52 -11.57
CA ALA A 106 -20.93 -21.47 -11.59
C ALA A 106 -20.33 -22.86 -11.74
N VAL A 107 -19.16 -22.92 -12.33
CA VAL A 107 -18.31 -24.11 -12.25
C VAL A 107 -17.77 -24.26 -10.85
N VAL A 108 -17.87 -25.44 -10.24
CA VAL A 108 -17.36 -25.72 -8.89
C VAL A 108 -16.39 -26.90 -8.96
N ILE A 109 -15.18 -26.69 -8.44
CA ILE A 109 -14.14 -27.73 -8.32
C ILE A 109 -14.05 -28.17 -6.87
N ARG A 110 -14.10 -29.50 -6.62
CA ARG A 110 -14.07 -30.12 -5.28
C ARG A 110 -13.14 -31.34 -5.23
N GLY A 111 -12.64 -31.66 -4.04
CA GLY A 111 -12.07 -32.96 -3.70
C GLY A 111 -10.73 -33.28 -4.37
N GLY A 112 -9.93 -32.30 -4.76
CA GLY A 112 -8.61 -32.55 -5.35
C GLY A 112 -8.22 -31.59 -6.46
N SER A 113 -7.23 -31.94 -7.24
CA SER A 113 -6.67 -31.08 -8.28
C SER A 113 -7.31 -31.33 -9.65
N VAL A 114 -7.54 -30.26 -10.40
CA VAL A 114 -8.04 -30.26 -11.77
C VAL A 114 -7.19 -29.37 -12.64
N SER A 115 -6.70 -29.87 -13.78
CA SER A 115 -6.07 -29.06 -14.83
C SER A 115 -7.11 -28.49 -15.80
N LEU A 116 -6.77 -27.51 -16.64
CA LEU A 116 -7.69 -26.96 -17.65
C LEU A 116 -8.16 -28.04 -18.63
N ALA A 117 -7.30 -28.98 -19.04
CA ALA A 117 -7.67 -30.07 -19.92
C ALA A 117 -8.67 -31.03 -19.25
N GLN A 118 -8.46 -31.35 -17.97
CA GLN A 118 -9.39 -32.18 -17.19
C GLN A 118 -10.71 -31.44 -16.96
N LEU A 119 -10.67 -30.14 -16.67
CA LEU A 119 -11.84 -29.29 -16.50
C LEU A 119 -12.71 -29.31 -17.78
N HIS A 120 -12.09 -29.08 -18.93
CA HIS A 120 -12.76 -29.14 -20.23
C HIS A 120 -13.40 -30.51 -20.49
N ALA A 121 -12.68 -31.59 -20.20
CA ALA A 121 -13.21 -32.95 -20.40
C ALA A 121 -14.35 -33.31 -19.45
N GLN A 122 -14.30 -32.85 -18.19
CA GLN A 122 -15.34 -33.12 -17.17
C GLN A 122 -16.63 -32.33 -17.44
N LEU A 123 -16.52 -31.05 -17.80
CA LEU A 123 -17.68 -30.20 -18.06
C LEU A 123 -18.36 -30.59 -19.38
N ASN A 124 -17.59 -30.91 -20.40
CA ASN A 124 -18.04 -31.27 -21.74
C ASN A 124 -19.16 -30.35 -22.28
N ASP A 125 -19.08 -29.06 -21.96
CA ASP A 125 -20.05 -28.04 -22.36
C ASP A 125 -19.31 -26.84 -22.96
N PRO A 126 -19.38 -26.63 -24.29
CA PRO A 126 -18.69 -25.53 -24.96
C PRO A 126 -19.25 -24.14 -24.65
N GLN A 127 -20.45 -24.04 -24.06
CA GLN A 127 -20.98 -22.77 -23.56
C GLN A 127 -20.28 -22.35 -22.28
N VAL A 128 -19.78 -23.31 -21.50
CA VAL A 128 -19.10 -23.06 -20.23
C VAL A 128 -17.61 -22.92 -20.43
N LEU A 129 -16.96 -23.90 -21.07
CA LEU A 129 -15.53 -23.92 -21.33
C LEU A 129 -15.26 -24.56 -22.70
N ARG A 130 -14.64 -23.83 -23.60
CA ARG A 130 -14.28 -24.31 -24.92
C ARG A 130 -12.83 -24.07 -25.27
N LYS A 131 -12.30 -24.84 -26.21
CA LYS A 131 -11.02 -24.49 -26.85
C LYS A 131 -11.17 -23.19 -27.61
N HIS A 132 -10.19 -22.33 -27.51
CA HIS A 132 -10.19 -20.99 -28.11
C HIS A 132 -8.76 -20.55 -28.40
N GLU A 133 -8.47 -20.23 -29.66
CA GLU A 133 -7.12 -19.89 -30.09
C GLU A 133 -6.08 -20.91 -29.61
N ASP A 134 -5.07 -20.47 -28.88
CA ASP A 134 -4.00 -21.27 -28.29
C ASP A 134 -4.31 -21.82 -26.88
N GLY A 135 -5.54 -21.68 -26.40
CA GLY A 135 -5.93 -22.06 -25.05
C GLY A 135 -7.38 -22.43 -24.86
N TYR A 136 -7.96 -21.98 -23.79
CA TYR A 136 -9.36 -22.21 -23.41
C TYR A 136 -10.07 -20.90 -23.11
N LEU A 137 -11.35 -20.79 -23.46
CA LEU A 137 -12.23 -19.68 -23.09
C LEU A 137 -13.27 -20.14 -22.06
N LEU A 138 -13.19 -19.59 -20.86
CA LEU A 138 -14.15 -19.78 -19.80
C LEU A 138 -15.21 -18.68 -19.83
N SER A 139 -16.48 -19.05 -19.89
CA SER A 139 -17.62 -18.12 -19.97
C SER A 139 -18.52 -18.13 -18.74
N TYR A 140 -18.21 -18.90 -17.71
CA TYR A 140 -18.95 -18.97 -16.47
C TYR A 140 -18.07 -18.62 -15.26
N PRO A 141 -18.60 -18.08 -14.17
CA PRO A 141 -17.86 -17.98 -12.92
C PRO A 141 -17.34 -19.35 -12.48
N LEU A 142 -16.16 -19.39 -11.88
CA LEU A 142 -15.55 -20.62 -11.39
C LEU A 142 -15.19 -20.48 -9.92
N MET A 143 -15.57 -21.45 -9.11
CA MET A 143 -15.24 -21.57 -7.70
C MET A 143 -14.32 -22.77 -7.46
N ILE A 144 -13.24 -22.56 -6.72
CA ILE A 144 -12.35 -23.60 -6.21
C ILE A 144 -12.68 -23.78 -4.74
N ALA A 145 -13.23 -24.95 -4.36
CA ALA A 145 -13.55 -25.27 -2.97
C ALA A 145 -12.29 -25.41 -2.11
N GLU A 146 -12.45 -25.42 -0.79
CA GLU A 146 -11.33 -25.44 0.17
C GLU A 146 -10.42 -26.67 0.03
N ASP A 147 -11.00 -27.82 -0.35
CA ASP A 147 -10.34 -29.11 -0.55
C ASP A 147 -9.82 -29.32 -1.99
N ALA A 148 -9.90 -28.27 -2.83
CA ALA A 148 -9.63 -28.38 -4.26
C ALA A 148 -8.50 -27.48 -4.75
N ALA A 149 -8.01 -27.78 -5.94
CA ALA A 149 -7.07 -26.96 -6.67
C ALA A 149 -7.42 -26.85 -8.15
N LEU A 150 -7.22 -25.65 -8.73
CA LEU A 150 -7.16 -25.45 -10.18
C LEU A 150 -5.71 -25.20 -10.58
N LEU A 151 -5.22 -26.03 -11.50
CA LEU A 151 -3.85 -25.96 -12.01
C LEU A 151 -3.88 -25.44 -13.46
N ILE A 152 -3.27 -24.28 -13.69
CA ILE A 152 -3.12 -23.65 -14.98
C ILE A 152 -1.62 -23.60 -15.27
N ASP A 153 -1.09 -24.66 -15.84
CA ASP A 153 0.34 -24.85 -16.07
C ASP A 153 0.62 -24.88 -17.59
N ASP A 154 1.48 -23.97 -18.06
CA ASP A 154 1.85 -23.79 -19.47
C ASP A 154 0.65 -23.66 -20.41
N GLN A 155 -0.39 -22.94 -20.00
CA GLN A 155 -1.65 -22.80 -20.72
C GLN A 155 -2.08 -21.34 -20.88
N VAL A 156 -2.97 -21.09 -21.85
CA VAL A 156 -3.68 -19.83 -21.97
C VAL A 156 -5.13 -20.01 -21.53
N LEU A 157 -5.56 -19.18 -20.57
CA LEU A 157 -6.95 -19.11 -20.16
C LEU A 157 -7.52 -17.73 -20.48
N TYR A 158 -8.42 -17.69 -21.44
CA TYR A 158 -9.25 -16.54 -21.74
C TYR A 158 -10.48 -16.53 -20.84
N LEU A 159 -10.77 -15.40 -20.24
CA LEU A 159 -11.92 -15.20 -19.38
C LEU A 159 -12.92 -14.27 -20.08
N PHE A 160 -14.12 -14.78 -20.35
CA PHE A 160 -15.11 -14.00 -21.11
C PHE A 160 -15.74 -12.90 -20.27
N GLY A 161 -15.35 -11.65 -20.51
CA GLY A 161 -15.80 -10.49 -19.74
C GLY A 161 -17.32 -10.27 -19.77
N PRO A 162 -17.99 -10.28 -20.96
CA PRO A 162 -19.42 -10.00 -21.06
C PRO A 162 -20.34 -10.96 -20.28
N SER A 163 -19.86 -12.15 -19.92
CA SER A 163 -20.65 -13.13 -19.15
C SER A 163 -20.56 -12.97 -17.63
N GLY A 164 -19.75 -12.05 -17.13
CA GLY A 164 -19.51 -11.93 -15.68
C GLY A 164 -18.61 -13.05 -15.13
N THR A 165 -17.66 -13.55 -15.92
CA THR A 165 -16.69 -14.55 -15.46
C THR A 165 -15.82 -14.01 -14.33
N ALA A 166 -15.60 -14.82 -13.29
CA ALA A 166 -14.71 -14.56 -12.18
C ALA A 166 -14.13 -15.87 -11.64
N LEU A 167 -12.91 -15.83 -11.10
CA LEU A 167 -12.31 -16.94 -10.38
C LEU A 167 -12.40 -16.69 -8.89
N ILE A 168 -13.13 -17.51 -8.17
CA ILE A 168 -13.33 -17.40 -6.72
C ILE A 168 -12.62 -18.58 -6.05
N ASN A 169 -11.56 -18.27 -5.34
CA ASN A 169 -10.67 -19.25 -4.74
C ASN A 169 -10.86 -19.34 -3.22
N GLN A 170 -11.21 -20.52 -2.75
CA GLN A 170 -11.21 -20.91 -1.34
C GLN A 170 -10.15 -21.99 -1.06
N GLY A 171 -9.63 -22.66 -2.10
CA GLY A 171 -8.63 -23.72 -2.06
C GLY A 171 -7.26 -23.26 -2.56
N LEU A 172 -6.79 -23.86 -3.64
CA LEU A 172 -5.55 -23.48 -4.33
C LEU A 172 -5.84 -23.09 -5.78
N LEU A 173 -5.44 -21.90 -6.16
CA LEU A 173 -5.28 -21.51 -7.57
C LEU A 173 -3.78 -21.42 -7.90
N GLN A 174 -3.33 -22.27 -8.82
CA GLN A 174 -1.98 -22.22 -9.38
C GLN A 174 -2.01 -21.73 -10.83
N VAL A 175 -1.17 -20.76 -11.14
CA VAL A 175 -0.95 -20.23 -12.49
C VAL A 175 0.57 -20.21 -12.69
N GLN A 176 1.07 -21.09 -13.54
CA GLN A 176 2.50 -21.24 -13.77
C GLN A 176 2.80 -21.31 -15.25
N GLY A 177 3.79 -20.52 -15.71
CA GLY A 177 4.18 -20.48 -17.13
C GLY A 177 3.03 -20.07 -18.07
N SER A 178 2.00 -19.39 -17.56
CA SER A 178 0.69 -19.31 -18.19
C SER A 178 0.25 -17.87 -18.45
N ARG A 179 -0.77 -17.73 -19.32
CA ARG A 179 -1.40 -16.44 -19.60
C ARG A 179 -2.87 -16.47 -19.22
N LEU A 180 -3.29 -15.48 -18.43
CA LEU A 180 -4.70 -15.20 -18.12
C LEU A 180 -5.08 -13.86 -18.73
N GLU A 181 -6.11 -13.83 -19.57
CA GLU A 181 -6.54 -12.60 -20.24
C GLU A 181 -8.06 -12.45 -20.25
N SER A 182 -8.52 -11.22 -19.99
CA SER A 182 -9.91 -10.86 -20.29
C SER A 182 -10.13 -10.83 -21.79
N TRP A 183 -11.11 -11.59 -22.24
CA TRP A 183 -11.49 -11.63 -23.64
C TRP A 183 -12.92 -11.10 -23.87
N SER A 184 -13.15 -10.49 -25.02
CA SER A 184 -14.47 -10.10 -25.47
C SER A 184 -14.58 -10.24 -26.99
N ASP A 185 -15.79 -10.33 -27.49
CA ASP A 185 -16.15 -10.44 -28.89
C ASP A 185 -16.09 -9.10 -29.66
N GLY A 186 -15.01 -8.35 -29.49
CA GLY A 186 -14.80 -7.03 -30.10
C GLY A 186 -15.38 -5.86 -29.28
N ARG A 187 -15.96 -6.11 -28.11
CA ARG A 187 -16.43 -5.06 -27.21
C ARG A 187 -15.30 -4.49 -26.37
N ALA A 188 -15.33 -3.19 -26.12
CA ALA A 188 -14.36 -2.57 -25.24
C ALA A 188 -14.53 -3.07 -23.79
N LEU A 189 -13.43 -3.52 -23.19
CA LEU A 189 -13.36 -3.94 -21.79
C LEU A 189 -12.95 -2.74 -20.91
N ALA A 190 -13.94 -1.97 -20.45
CA ALA A 190 -13.71 -0.81 -19.60
C ALA A 190 -13.44 -1.20 -18.14
N THR A 191 -12.54 -0.47 -17.47
CA THR A 191 -12.16 -0.72 -16.07
C THR A 191 -13.17 -0.23 -15.03
N ASP A 192 -14.19 0.51 -15.46
CA ASP A 192 -15.24 1.04 -14.60
C ASP A 192 -16.53 0.19 -14.57
N ARG A 193 -16.54 -0.92 -15.32
CA ARG A 193 -17.72 -1.77 -15.48
C ARG A 193 -17.41 -3.23 -15.16
N PRO A 194 -18.40 -4.01 -14.72
CA PRO A 194 -18.25 -5.44 -14.42
C PRO A 194 -18.15 -6.30 -15.70
N THR A 195 -17.40 -5.81 -16.69
CA THR A 195 -17.13 -6.49 -17.96
C THR A 195 -15.72 -7.09 -18.01
N ARG A 196 -14.97 -6.95 -16.91
CA ARG A 196 -13.65 -7.56 -16.77
C ARG A 196 -13.68 -8.62 -15.69
N PRO A 197 -13.25 -9.83 -16.00
CA PRO A 197 -13.05 -10.88 -15.01
C PRO A 197 -12.06 -10.46 -13.93
N PHE A 198 -12.16 -11.09 -12.76
CA PHE A 198 -11.26 -10.86 -11.63
C PHE A 198 -10.98 -12.18 -10.89
N ILE A 199 -10.00 -12.13 -9.99
CA ILE A 199 -9.62 -13.27 -9.15
C ILE A 199 -9.80 -12.86 -7.69
N MET A 200 -10.64 -13.58 -6.96
CA MET A 200 -10.84 -13.38 -5.52
C MET A 200 -10.33 -14.57 -4.72
N ASN A 201 -9.50 -14.29 -3.73
CA ASN A 201 -8.93 -15.27 -2.82
C ASN A 201 -9.49 -15.03 -1.42
N TRP A 202 -10.39 -15.90 -0.98
CA TRP A 202 -10.95 -15.80 0.36
C TRP A 202 -9.97 -16.27 1.44
N ALA A 203 -10.14 -15.80 2.67
CA ALA A 203 -9.32 -16.19 3.81
C ALA A 203 -9.19 -17.72 3.91
N GLY A 204 -7.98 -18.20 4.14
CA GLY A 204 -7.63 -19.62 4.13
C GLY A 204 -7.22 -20.17 2.76
N SER A 205 -7.46 -19.45 1.67
CA SER A 205 -7.06 -19.88 0.32
C SER A 205 -5.55 -19.72 0.07
N ARG A 206 -5.10 -20.34 -1.00
CA ARG A 206 -3.71 -20.29 -1.48
C ARG A 206 -3.71 -19.88 -2.94
N LEU A 207 -2.85 -18.92 -3.28
CA LEU A 207 -2.62 -18.48 -4.66
C LEU A 207 -1.13 -18.59 -4.99
N ARG A 208 -0.83 -19.17 -6.13
CA ARG A 208 0.51 -19.20 -6.70
C ARG A 208 0.45 -18.69 -8.14
N VAL A 209 1.15 -17.59 -8.43
CA VAL A 209 1.34 -17.05 -9.79
C VAL A 209 2.82 -16.95 -10.03
N VAL A 210 3.35 -17.74 -10.94
CA VAL A 210 4.77 -17.83 -11.22
C VAL A 210 5.00 -17.87 -12.74
N ASP A 211 6.01 -17.14 -13.23
CA ASP A 211 6.40 -17.10 -14.65
C ASP A 211 5.23 -16.82 -15.60
N SER A 212 4.27 -15.99 -15.17
CA SER A 212 2.97 -15.87 -15.82
C SER A 212 2.63 -14.45 -16.25
N HIS A 213 1.63 -14.31 -17.13
CA HIS A 213 1.20 -13.02 -17.66
C HIS A 213 -0.32 -12.82 -17.48
N LEU A 214 -0.72 -11.81 -16.72
CA LEU A 214 -2.11 -11.44 -16.47
C LEU A 214 -2.44 -10.13 -17.18
N VAL A 215 -3.48 -10.15 -18.03
CA VAL A 215 -3.78 -9.04 -18.95
C VAL A 215 -5.23 -8.61 -18.83
N LYS A 216 -5.47 -7.31 -18.66
CA LYS A 216 -6.81 -6.68 -18.66
C LYS A 216 -7.78 -7.25 -17.63
N ILE A 217 -7.29 -7.74 -16.50
CA ILE A 217 -8.12 -8.32 -15.43
C ILE A 217 -8.55 -7.22 -14.45
N GLY A 218 -9.79 -7.33 -13.96
CA GLY A 218 -10.38 -6.48 -12.93
C GLY A 218 -11.04 -5.20 -13.41
N TYR A 219 -12.04 -4.77 -12.65
CA TYR A 219 -12.74 -3.49 -12.79
C TYR A 219 -12.80 -2.78 -11.43
N ASN A 220 -13.06 -1.48 -11.44
CA ASN A 220 -12.97 -0.63 -10.25
C ASN A 220 -14.16 -0.82 -9.29
N ALA A 221 -14.21 -1.97 -8.62
CA ALA A 221 -15.11 -2.26 -7.51
C ALA A 221 -14.39 -3.05 -6.43
N ASN A 222 -14.90 -3.00 -5.20
CA ASN A 222 -14.32 -3.71 -4.06
C ASN A 222 -14.17 -5.21 -4.35
N PHE A 223 -13.02 -5.79 -4.05
CA PHE A 223 -12.62 -7.18 -4.33
C PHE A 223 -12.60 -7.59 -5.81
N SER A 224 -12.79 -6.67 -6.74
CA SER A 224 -12.87 -6.98 -8.18
C SER A 224 -11.83 -6.23 -9.03
N ARG A 225 -10.85 -5.55 -8.42
CA ARG A 225 -9.91 -4.69 -9.17
C ARG A 225 -8.81 -5.43 -9.92
N GLY A 226 -8.61 -6.69 -9.64
CA GLY A 226 -7.58 -7.54 -10.27
C GLY A 226 -7.48 -8.87 -9.55
N ILE A 227 -6.33 -9.15 -8.91
CA ILE A 227 -6.21 -10.20 -7.90
C ILE A 227 -6.52 -9.57 -6.55
N SER A 228 -7.57 -10.05 -5.92
CA SER A 228 -8.00 -9.57 -4.61
C SER A 228 -7.97 -10.69 -3.57
N SER A 229 -7.83 -10.31 -2.30
CA SER A 229 -8.02 -11.21 -1.17
C SER A 229 -8.75 -10.52 -0.03
N GLY A 230 -9.34 -11.30 0.86
CA GLY A 230 -10.05 -10.76 2.01
C GLY A 230 -10.73 -11.83 2.86
N ILE A 231 -11.36 -11.35 3.91
CA ILE A 231 -12.25 -12.15 4.75
C ILE A 231 -13.68 -11.69 4.53
N SER A 232 -14.60 -12.61 4.34
CA SER A 232 -16.00 -12.31 4.17
C SER A 232 -16.73 -12.27 5.51
N ALA A 233 -17.88 -11.60 5.53
CA ALA A 233 -18.74 -11.55 6.72
C ALA A 233 -19.27 -12.96 7.16
N GLN A 234 -19.27 -13.92 6.25
CA GLN A 234 -19.69 -15.32 6.52
C GLN A 234 -18.53 -16.18 7.06
N GLN A 235 -17.29 -15.68 6.97
CA GLN A 235 -16.14 -16.39 7.51
C GLN A 235 -15.88 -15.99 8.96
N SER A 236 -15.36 -16.92 9.77
CA SER A 236 -14.90 -16.60 11.12
C SER A 236 -13.77 -15.59 11.09
N ALA A 237 -13.78 -14.64 12.01
CA ALA A 237 -12.68 -13.69 12.19
C ALA A 237 -11.33 -14.36 12.52
N THR A 238 -11.34 -15.61 12.97
CA THR A 238 -10.14 -16.43 13.26
C THR A 238 -9.65 -17.23 12.04
N ARG A 239 -10.32 -17.12 10.90
CA ARG A 239 -9.89 -17.80 9.66
C ARG A 239 -8.46 -17.40 9.30
N PRO A 240 -7.60 -18.37 8.92
CA PRO A 240 -6.23 -18.05 8.48
C PRO A 240 -6.21 -17.06 7.34
N ALA A 241 -5.18 -16.24 7.28
CA ALA A 241 -4.95 -15.32 6.17
C ALA A 241 -4.81 -16.09 4.84
N ALA A 242 -5.19 -15.46 3.74
CA ALA A 242 -4.91 -16.01 2.41
C ALA A 242 -3.39 -15.99 2.17
N ARG A 243 -2.83 -17.06 1.59
CA ARG A 243 -1.41 -17.17 1.25
C ARG A 243 -1.19 -16.90 -0.22
N ILE A 244 -0.44 -15.86 -0.52
CA ILE A 244 -0.27 -15.30 -1.88
C ILE A 244 1.22 -15.33 -2.25
N LEU A 245 1.58 -16.12 -3.25
CA LEU A 245 2.89 -16.12 -3.88
C LEU A 245 2.79 -15.61 -5.31
N ILE A 246 3.49 -14.54 -5.60
CA ILE A 246 3.57 -13.94 -6.95
C ILE A 246 5.03 -13.69 -7.28
N ASP A 247 5.55 -14.42 -8.25
CA ASP A 247 6.95 -14.41 -8.61
C ASP A 247 7.15 -14.38 -10.13
N ASN A 248 8.13 -13.61 -10.58
CA ASN A 248 8.57 -13.51 -11.98
C ASN A 248 7.41 -13.37 -12.99
N SER A 249 6.41 -12.57 -12.67
CA SER A 249 5.17 -12.46 -13.46
C SER A 249 4.90 -11.04 -13.96
N ARG A 250 4.07 -10.92 -14.99
CA ARG A 250 3.69 -9.65 -15.59
C ARG A 250 2.21 -9.36 -15.40
N PHE A 251 1.90 -8.12 -15.08
CA PHE A 251 0.55 -7.61 -14.87
C PHE A 251 0.36 -6.37 -15.73
N ASP A 252 -0.51 -6.46 -16.72
CA ASP A 252 -0.68 -5.39 -17.69
C ASP A 252 -2.13 -4.96 -17.86
N SER A 253 -2.35 -3.65 -18.00
CA SER A 253 -3.65 -3.05 -18.36
C SER A 253 -4.79 -3.44 -17.40
N MET A 254 -4.51 -3.54 -16.11
CA MET A 254 -5.47 -3.94 -15.08
C MET A 254 -6.10 -2.72 -14.37
N ALA A 255 -7.21 -2.92 -13.65
CA ALA A 255 -7.76 -1.87 -12.80
C ALA A 255 -6.84 -1.60 -11.61
N SER A 256 -6.53 -2.59 -10.80
CA SER A 256 -5.33 -2.71 -9.96
C SER A 256 -4.73 -4.07 -10.23
N ALA A 257 -3.43 -4.24 -10.01
CA ALA A 257 -2.89 -5.59 -10.14
C ALA A 257 -3.25 -6.43 -8.90
N LEU A 258 -2.93 -5.91 -7.72
CA LEU A 258 -3.16 -6.59 -6.45
C LEU A 258 -3.95 -5.71 -5.47
N GLU A 259 -5.01 -6.24 -4.87
CA GLU A 259 -5.76 -5.65 -3.76
C GLU A 259 -5.88 -6.69 -2.64
N LEU A 260 -4.90 -6.72 -1.74
CA LEU A 260 -4.78 -7.79 -0.75
C LEU A 260 -5.17 -7.31 0.65
N ARG A 261 -6.12 -8.01 1.25
CA ARG A 261 -6.58 -7.80 2.62
C ARG A 261 -6.52 -9.12 3.37
N HIS A 262 -6.08 -9.08 4.62
CA HIS A 262 -5.98 -10.27 5.47
C HIS A 262 -5.18 -11.39 4.79
N SER A 263 -3.91 -11.07 4.44
CA SER A 263 -3.07 -11.95 3.62
C SER A 263 -1.65 -12.09 4.16
N GLU A 264 -1.01 -13.19 3.81
CA GLU A 264 0.43 -13.40 3.86
C GLU A 264 0.93 -13.43 2.43
N ALA A 265 1.74 -12.43 2.03
CA ALA A 265 2.10 -12.22 0.62
C ALA A 265 3.61 -12.17 0.40
N LEU A 266 4.08 -12.94 -0.57
CA LEU A 266 5.41 -12.82 -1.16
C LEU A 266 5.26 -12.39 -2.62
N ILE A 267 5.71 -11.17 -2.92
CA ILE A 267 5.55 -10.53 -4.24
C ILE A 267 6.93 -10.09 -4.70
N ARG A 268 7.52 -10.82 -5.66
CA ARG A 268 8.89 -10.54 -6.07
C ARG A 268 9.14 -10.75 -7.56
N ASN A 269 10.14 -10.04 -8.10
CA ASN A 269 10.60 -10.16 -9.49
C ASN A 269 9.51 -9.85 -10.54
N ASN A 270 8.46 -9.08 -10.19
CA ASN A 270 7.32 -8.88 -11.09
C ASN A 270 7.40 -7.54 -11.84
N GLN A 271 6.66 -7.48 -12.95
CA GLN A 271 6.45 -6.27 -13.74
C GLN A 271 4.98 -5.89 -13.74
N PHE A 272 4.70 -4.66 -13.32
CA PHE A 272 3.36 -4.08 -13.28
C PHE A 272 3.32 -2.85 -14.19
N SER A 273 2.40 -2.82 -15.16
CA SER A 273 2.32 -1.74 -16.15
C SER A 273 0.89 -1.37 -16.53
N HIS A 274 0.69 -0.11 -16.95
CA HIS A 274 -0.58 0.42 -17.48
C HIS A 274 -1.77 0.19 -16.53
N LEU A 275 -1.59 0.46 -15.24
CA LEU A 275 -2.59 0.23 -14.21
C LEU A 275 -3.45 1.47 -13.99
N GLN A 276 -4.76 1.29 -13.75
CA GLN A 276 -5.67 2.43 -13.56
C GLN A 276 -5.64 2.95 -12.13
N GLN A 277 -5.57 2.09 -11.12
CA GLN A 277 -5.68 2.47 -9.71
C GLN A 277 -4.36 2.25 -8.96
N TYR A 278 -4.03 1.04 -8.52
CA TYR A 278 -2.85 0.70 -7.75
C TYR A 278 -2.03 -0.41 -8.42
N GLY A 279 -0.73 -0.39 -8.21
CA GLY A 279 0.09 -1.57 -8.47
C GLY A 279 -0.19 -2.64 -7.43
N ILE A 280 0.14 -2.33 -6.18
CA ILE A 280 -0.03 -3.22 -5.03
C ILE A 280 -0.73 -2.43 -3.92
N ASP A 281 -1.87 -2.90 -3.45
CA ASP A 281 -2.62 -2.32 -2.33
C ASP A 281 -2.83 -3.37 -1.24
N LEU A 282 -2.19 -3.18 -0.08
CA LEU A 282 -2.22 -4.11 1.05
C LEU A 282 -2.85 -3.50 2.29
N GLY A 283 -3.66 -4.28 2.99
CA GLY A 283 -4.22 -3.90 4.30
C GLY A 283 -4.33 -5.08 5.25
N ASN A 284 -4.01 -4.89 6.53
CA ASN A 284 -4.06 -5.91 7.57
C ASN A 284 -3.34 -7.20 7.16
N SER A 285 -2.16 -7.07 6.58
CA SER A 285 -1.44 -8.18 5.92
C SER A 285 0.03 -8.22 6.36
N ARG A 286 0.64 -9.40 6.25
CA ARG A 286 2.07 -9.60 6.41
C ARG A 286 2.69 -9.85 5.05
N PHE A 287 3.78 -9.16 4.71
CA PHE A 287 4.27 -9.19 3.32
C PHE A 287 5.78 -9.00 3.17
N LEU A 288 6.28 -9.48 2.02
CA LEU A 288 7.54 -9.09 1.42
C LEU A 288 7.30 -8.68 -0.02
N ILE A 289 7.64 -7.43 -0.37
CA ILE A 289 7.56 -6.87 -1.71
C ILE A 289 8.98 -6.52 -2.14
N GLU A 290 9.56 -7.31 -3.03
CA GLU A 290 10.97 -7.15 -3.42
C GLU A 290 11.22 -7.30 -4.91
N ASP A 291 12.21 -6.56 -5.41
CA ASP A 291 12.71 -6.68 -6.79
C ASP A 291 11.62 -6.49 -7.88
N ASN A 292 10.56 -5.74 -7.59
CA ASN A 292 9.49 -5.48 -8.56
C ASN A 292 9.74 -4.18 -9.33
N ARG A 293 9.26 -4.16 -10.57
CA ARG A 293 9.11 -2.95 -11.38
C ARG A 293 7.64 -2.57 -11.48
N ILE A 294 7.28 -1.37 -11.02
CA ILE A 294 5.94 -0.79 -11.16
C ILE A 294 6.07 0.48 -12.00
N ASP A 295 5.36 0.53 -13.12
CA ASP A 295 5.46 1.62 -14.06
C ASP A 295 4.08 1.98 -14.65
N ASP A 296 3.79 3.27 -14.80
CA ASP A 296 2.52 3.79 -15.33
C ASP A 296 1.28 3.37 -14.54
N VAL A 297 1.15 3.90 -13.32
CA VAL A 297 -0.07 3.84 -12.50
C VAL A 297 -0.81 5.17 -12.65
N LYS A 298 -2.00 5.16 -13.27
CA LYS A 298 -2.65 6.38 -13.79
C LYS A 298 -3.21 7.31 -12.71
N HIS A 299 -3.91 6.79 -11.71
CA HIS A 299 -4.68 7.61 -10.76
C HIS A 299 -4.13 7.61 -9.34
N ASN A 300 -3.60 6.49 -8.87
CA ASN A 300 -3.20 6.32 -7.49
C ASN A 300 -1.69 6.00 -7.33
N SER A 301 -1.34 5.41 -6.20
CA SER A 301 0.05 5.12 -5.84
C SER A 301 0.53 3.78 -6.41
N GLY A 302 1.85 3.65 -6.59
CA GLY A 302 2.46 2.40 -7.02
C GLY A 302 2.22 1.28 -6.00
N ILE A 303 2.60 1.53 -4.75
CA ILE A 303 2.33 0.65 -3.60
C ILE A 303 1.56 1.43 -2.55
N ARG A 304 0.51 0.83 -1.99
CA ARG A 304 -0.21 1.34 -0.83
C ARG A 304 -0.23 0.30 0.29
N ILE A 305 0.10 0.74 1.50
CA ILE A 305 0.07 -0.08 2.72
C ILE A 305 -0.84 0.58 3.75
N GLY A 306 -1.70 -0.20 4.41
CA GLY A 306 -2.60 0.31 5.44
C GLY A 306 -2.92 -0.68 6.56
N GLY A 307 -3.60 -0.20 7.60
CA GLY A 307 -4.04 -1.01 8.74
C GLY A 307 -2.89 -1.59 9.57
N SER A 308 -3.10 -2.75 10.15
CA SER A 308 -2.10 -3.45 10.97
C SER A 308 -1.12 -4.28 10.13
N SER A 309 -0.77 -3.80 8.93
CA SER A 309 0.17 -4.51 8.06
C SER A 309 1.60 -4.45 8.61
N SER A 310 2.36 -5.53 8.41
CA SER A 310 3.79 -5.60 8.73
C SER A 310 4.55 -6.20 7.57
N GLY A 311 5.71 -5.64 7.25
CA GLY A 311 6.47 -6.18 6.13
C GLY A 311 7.63 -5.34 5.67
N ARG A 312 8.14 -5.72 4.50
CA ARG A 312 9.28 -5.07 3.87
C ARG A 312 8.97 -4.72 2.42
N ILE A 313 9.36 -3.52 2.01
CA ILE A 313 9.34 -3.03 0.63
C ILE A 313 10.78 -2.73 0.27
N GLN A 314 11.40 -3.59 -0.53
CA GLN A 314 12.84 -3.49 -0.80
C GLN A 314 13.19 -3.70 -2.27
N ASN A 315 14.22 -2.99 -2.73
CA ASN A 315 14.80 -3.12 -4.08
C ASN A 315 13.80 -2.86 -5.23
N ASN A 316 12.67 -2.21 -5.01
CA ASN A 316 11.69 -1.99 -6.07
C ASN A 316 12.02 -0.74 -6.89
N LEU A 317 11.68 -0.79 -8.18
CA LEU A 317 11.70 0.35 -9.08
C LEU A 317 10.25 0.82 -9.34
N ILE A 318 9.89 2.00 -8.85
CA ILE A 318 8.52 2.54 -8.97
C ILE A 318 8.57 3.89 -9.68
N LEU A 319 7.94 3.97 -10.85
CA LEU A 319 7.97 5.14 -11.72
C LEU A 319 6.57 5.53 -12.21
N HIS A 320 6.41 6.79 -12.60
CA HIS A 320 5.22 7.33 -13.29
C HIS A 320 3.89 7.00 -12.59
N THR A 321 3.80 7.32 -11.30
CA THR A 321 2.57 7.11 -10.53
C THR A 321 1.69 8.36 -10.50
N GLY A 322 0.37 8.15 -10.50
CA GLY A 322 -0.62 9.23 -10.48
C GLY A 322 -0.70 9.99 -9.17
N LYS A 323 -0.28 9.37 -8.06
CA LYS A 323 -0.24 9.97 -6.72
C LYS A 323 1.16 9.84 -6.13
N SER A 324 1.46 8.83 -5.35
CA SER A 324 2.77 8.63 -4.72
C SER A 324 3.42 7.35 -5.23
N ALA A 325 4.75 7.25 -5.20
CA ALA A 325 5.39 5.98 -5.49
C ALA A 325 5.00 4.95 -4.42
N ILE A 326 5.17 5.31 -3.14
CA ILE A 326 4.71 4.51 -2.00
C ILE A 326 3.81 5.38 -1.11
N GLU A 327 2.66 4.85 -0.74
CA GLU A 327 1.71 5.43 0.20
C GLU A 327 1.54 4.50 1.41
N VAL A 328 1.73 5.04 2.62
CA VAL A 328 1.48 4.34 3.87
C VAL A 328 0.45 5.14 4.66
N SER A 329 -0.66 4.53 5.01
CA SER A 329 -1.76 5.22 5.69
C SER A 329 -2.42 4.35 6.76
N GLU A 330 -2.77 4.97 7.90
CA GLU A 330 -3.41 4.29 9.02
C GLU A 330 -2.64 3.03 9.49
N GLN A 331 -1.31 3.14 9.51
CA GLN A 331 -0.40 2.02 9.71
C GLN A 331 -0.01 1.86 11.18
N SER A 332 -0.12 0.63 11.70
CA SER A 332 0.26 0.30 13.07
C SER A 332 1.26 -0.86 13.21
N GLY A 333 1.58 -1.56 12.13
CA GLY A 333 2.54 -2.67 12.12
C GLY A 333 3.98 -2.21 11.80
N ALA A 334 4.94 -3.11 12.00
CA ALA A 334 6.36 -2.87 11.71
C ALA A 334 6.62 -2.82 10.20
N LEU A 335 7.37 -1.80 9.73
CA LEU A 335 7.58 -1.57 8.30
C LEU A 335 9.02 -1.14 7.99
N LEU A 336 9.64 -1.83 7.03
CA LEU A 336 10.92 -1.46 6.41
C LEU A 336 10.70 -1.05 4.96
N ILE A 337 11.21 0.12 4.58
CA ILE A 337 11.25 0.62 3.19
C ILE A 337 12.71 0.90 2.85
N GLU A 338 13.33 -0.01 2.10
CA GLU A 338 14.77 0.09 1.84
C GLU A 338 15.17 -0.16 0.39
N ASN A 339 16.27 0.47 -0.03
CA ASN A 339 16.90 0.26 -1.33
C ASN A 339 15.97 0.46 -2.54
N ASN A 340 14.83 1.15 -2.39
CA ASN A 340 13.90 1.38 -3.49
C ASN A 340 14.37 2.58 -4.34
N ARG A 341 14.01 2.53 -5.62
CA ARG A 341 14.17 3.64 -6.57
C ARG A 341 12.79 4.18 -6.92
N LEU A 342 12.48 5.36 -6.40
CA LEU A 342 11.18 6.01 -6.52
C LEU A 342 11.30 7.26 -7.39
N GLY A 343 10.52 7.36 -8.45
CA GLY A 343 10.66 8.51 -9.34
C GLY A 343 9.44 8.88 -10.16
N ALA A 344 9.44 10.11 -10.66
CA ALA A 344 8.43 10.65 -11.57
C ALA A 344 6.98 10.51 -11.06
N SER A 345 6.77 10.60 -9.73
CA SER A 345 5.44 10.59 -9.12
C SER A 345 4.75 11.93 -9.29
N LYS A 346 3.45 11.95 -9.63
CA LYS A 346 2.66 13.19 -9.72
C LYS A 346 2.33 13.80 -8.35
N GLY A 347 2.56 13.09 -7.27
CA GLY A 347 2.49 13.54 -5.90
C GLY A 347 3.85 13.42 -5.21
N TYR A 348 3.92 12.58 -4.19
CA TYR A 348 5.09 12.37 -3.35
C TYR A 348 5.89 11.14 -3.79
N GLY A 349 7.18 11.11 -3.45
CA GLY A 349 7.94 9.87 -3.53
C GLY A 349 7.42 8.86 -2.51
N LEU A 350 7.38 9.28 -1.24
CA LEU A 350 6.83 8.52 -0.11
C LEU A 350 5.84 9.40 0.64
N MET A 351 4.60 8.94 0.80
CA MET A 351 3.55 9.60 1.58
C MET A 351 3.20 8.78 2.81
N LEU A 352 3.29 9.39 3.99
CA LEU A 352 3.02 8.78 5.30
C LEU A 352 1.86 9.52 5.98
N ARG A 353 0.79 8.83 6.33
CA ARG A 353 -0.38 9.41 7.00
C ARG A 353 -0.86 8.54 8.15
N GLN A 354 -0.98 9.14 9.34
CA GLN A 354 -1.51 8.48 10.54
C GLN A 354 -0.74 7.18 10.85
N ILE A 355 0.56 7.32 11.07
CA ILE A 355 1.46 6.19 11.33
C ILE A 355 1.74 6.08 12.83
N ASN A 356 1.39 4.96 13.43
CA ASN A 356 1.83 4.62 14.76
C ASN A 356 3.22 3.98 14.72
N GLY A 357 4.25 4.77 14.93
CA GLY A 357 5.66 4.34 14.86
C GLY A 357 6.12 3.40 15.98
N GLY A 358 5.26 3.08 16.94
CA GLY A 358 5.63 2.21 18.08
C GLY A 358 6.04 0.79 17.69
N ALA A 359 5.54 0.29 16.57
CA ALA A 359 5.94 -1.00 16.02
C ALA A 359 7.24 -0.97 15.18
N GLY A 360 7.78 0.22 14.90
CA GLY A 360 8.98 0.44 14.09
C GLY A 360 8.67 0.81 12.63
N LEU A 361 9.20 1.96 12.21
CA LEU A 361 9.22 2.41 10.81
C LEU A 361 10.65 2.83 10.46
N LEU A 362 11.26 2.09 9.53
CA LEU A 362 12.60 2.37 9.02
C LEU A 362 12.54 2.62 7.52
N ILE A 363 13.06 3.78 7.09
CA ILE A 363 13.13 4.23 5.71
C ILE A 363 14.60 4.49 5.42
N GLU A 364 15.25 3.57 4.69
CA GLU A 364 16.69 3.65 4.51
C GLU A 364 17.16 3.34 3.09
N ASN A 365 18.28 3.96 2.71
CA ASN A 365 18.98 3.69 1.44
C ASN A 365 18.09 3.87 0.18
N ASN A 366 16.98 4.61 0.23
CA ASN A 366 16.16 4.82 -0.95
C ASN A 366 16.68 5.97 -1.81
N LEU A 367 16.56 5.82 -3.12
CA LEU A 367 16.75 6.90 -4.09
C LEU A 367 15.36 7.45 -4.46
N ILE A 368 15.09 8.69 -4.08
CA ILE A 368 13.82 9.38 -4.38
C ILE A 368 14.10 10.58 -5.26
N ALA A 369 13.53 10.62 -6.47
CA ALA A 369 13.81 11.67 -7.44
C ALA A 369 12.57 12.11 -8.22
N ASN A 370 12.56 13.39 -8.63
CA ASN A 370 11.55 13.93 -9.56
C ASN A 370 10.10 13.75 -9.08
N SER A 371 9.84 13.76 -7.78
CA SER A 371 8.49 13.85 -7.23
C SER A 371 7.94 15.27 -7.50
N ARG A 372 6.69 15.37 -7.92
CA ARG A 372 6.09 16.68 -8.26
C ARG A 372 5.80 17.54 -7.01
N LEU A 373 5.68 16.94 -5.85
CA LEU A 373 5.55 17.60 -4.55
C LEU A 373 6.80 17.33 -3.71
N SER A 374 6.68 16.97 -2.45
CA SER A 374 7.82 16.58 -1.61
C SER A 374 8.30 15.16 -1.90
N ALA A 375 9.56 14.86 -1.58
CA ALA A 375 10.05 13.50 -1.73
C ALA A 375 9.48 12.59 -0.63
N ILE A 376 9.63 12.97 0.64
CA ILE A 376 8.99 12.30 1.78
C ILE A 376 8.05 13.31 2.44
N ASP A 377 6.77 13.00 2.53
CA ASP A 377 5.77 13.84 3.18
C ASP A 377 4.99 13.05 4.23
N ALA A 378 5.05 13.50 5.48
CA ALA A 378 4.48 12.82 6.61
C ALA A 378 3.50 13.71 7.39
N GLY A 379 2.44 13.12 7.92
CA GLY A 379 1.49 13.78 8.81
C GLY A 379 0.80 12.77 9.73
N GLY A 380 0.63 13.13 11.02
CA GLY A 380 0.14 12.20 12.02
C GLY A 380 1.12 11.08 12.34
N LEU A 381 2.42 11.37 12.37
CA LEU A 381 3.50 10.41 12.59
C LEU A 381 3.96 10.47 14.05
N SER A 382 4.00 9.32 14.75
CA SER A 382 4.50 9.20 16.10
C SER A 382 5.98 8.79 16.21
N GLY A 383 6.62 8.40 15.10
CA GLY A 383 8.04 8.08 15.07
C GLY A 383 8.47 7.41 13.77
N ALA A 384 9.71 7.67 13.36
CA ALA A 384 10.35 7.00 12.23
C ALA A 384 11.86 7.21 12.25
N LEU A 385 12.57 6.28 11.61
CA LEU A 385 13.97 6.43 11.24
C LEU A 385 14.05 6.63 9.72
N ILE A 386 14.60 7.78 9.30
CA ILE A 386 14.81 8.17 7.89
C ILE A 386 16.33 8.32 7.70
N ILE A 387 16.97 7.27 7.22
CA ILE A 387 18.43 7.13 7.30
C ILE A 387 19.01 6.83 5.91
N ASP A 388 20.13 7.49 5.59
CA ASP A 388 20.96 7.21 4.41
C ASP A 388 20.21 7.25 3.06
N ASN A 389 19.10 7.98 2.97
CA ASN A 389 18.38 8.15 1.72
C ASN A 389 19.02 9.23 0.85
N ARG A 390 18.96 9.03 -0.47
CA ARG A 390 19.31 10.06 -1.45
C ARG A 390 18.06 10.65 -2.07
N ILE A 391 17.86 11.94 -1.85
CA ILE A 391 16.70 12.69 -2.32
C ILE A 391 17.14 13.81 -3.24
N GLN A 392 16.57 13.88 -4.45
CA GLN A 392 16.98 14.87 -5.44
C GLN A 392 15.83 15.37 -6.32
N SER A 393 15.99 16.60 -6.82
CA SER A 393 15.11 17.20 -7.84
C SER A 393 13.63 17.22 -7.44
N THR A 394 13.33 17.78 -6.25
CA THR A 394 11.98 17.89 -5.70
C THR A 394 11.62 19.36 -5.53
N PRO A 395 10.48 19.86 -6.07
CA PRO A 395 10.13 21.28 -6.04
C PRO A 395 9.69 21.81 -4.68
N GLU A 396 9.27 20.93 -3.76
CA GLU A 396 8.87 21.34 -2.42
C GLU A 396 9.94 21.01 -1.37
N TYR A 397 9.75 19.97 -0.57
CA TYR A 397 10.62 19.57 0.53
C TYR A 397 11.27 18.22 0.24
N ALA A 398 12.53 18.06 0.68
CA ALA A 398 13.09 16.71 0.66
C ALA A 398 12.37 15.83 1.70
N ILE A 399 12.29 16.32 2.95
CA ILE A 399 11.57 15.61 4.03
C ILE A 399 10.66 16.63 4.72
N SER A 400 9.37 16.37 4.78
CA SER A 400 8.36 17.19 5.45
C SER A 400 7.57 16.37 6.43
N LEU A 401 7.58 16.74 7.70
CA LEU A 401 6.67 16.23 8.73
C LEU A 401 5.82 17.38 9.26
N ARG A 402 4.50 17.20 9.25
CA ARG A 402 3.53 18.09 9.89
C ARG A 402 2.54 17.30 10.73
N ASN A 403 2.67 17.37 12.03
CA ASN A 403 1.64 16.93 12.94
C ASN A 403 0.79 18.13 13.37
N GLU A 404 -0.52 17.94 13.51
CA GLU A 404 -1.45 19.01 13.95
C GLU A 404 -1.22 19.41 15.41
N GLN A 405 -0.72 18.47 16.21
CA GLN A 405 -0.42 18.66 17.63
C GLN A 405 0.97 18.11 17.92
N LEU A 406 1.56 18.58 19.02
CA LEU A 406 2.83 18.05 19.51
C LEU A 406 2.67 16.56 19.86
N THR A 407 3.28 15.72 19.03
CA THR A 407 3.16 14.26 19.12
C THR A 407 4.37 13.69 19.86
N ALA A 408 4.09 12.89 20.88
CA ALA A 408 5.12 12.13 21.58
C ALA A 408 5.77 11.11 20.66
N GLY A 409 7.08 10.92 20.80
CA GLY A 409 7.86 9.98 19.98
C GLY A 409 9.15 10.59 19.47
N GLN A 410 9.79 9.89 18.54
CA GLN A 410 11.09 10.30 18.03
C GLN A 410 11.16 10.18 16.49
N LEU A 411 11.55 11.27 15.85
CA LEU A 411 11.89 11.32 14.44
C LEU A 411 13.40 11.41 14.29
N VAL A 412 14.00 10.46 13.58
CA VAL A 412 15.43 10.42 13.31
C VAL A 412 15.65 10.69 11.81
N ILE A 413 16.41 11.73 11.48
CA ILE A 413 16.77 12.09 10.10
C ILE A 413 18.29 12.24 10.04
N THR A 414 18.97 11.21 9.59
CA THR A 414 20.44 11.15 9.65
C THR A 414 21.03 10.51 8.40
N GLY A 415 22.25 10.92 8.03
CA GLY A 415 22.98 10.32 6.89
C GLY A 415 22.40 10.61 5.51
N ASN A 416 21.31 11.37 5.39
CA ASN A 416 20.63 11.57 4.11
C ASN A 416 21.40 12.59 3.24
N THR A 417 21.41 12.35 1.91
CA THR A 417 21.90 13.30 0.91
C THR A 417 20.71 13.99 0.26
N LEU A 418 20.56 15.30 0.47
CA LEU A 418 19.45 16.12 0.01
C LEU A 418 19.96 17.12 -1.04
N GLU A 419 19.44 17.02 -2.29
CA GLU A 419 20.00 17.73 -3.42
C GLU A 419 18.94 18.36 -4.33
N SER A 420 19.14 19.57 -4.79
CA SER A 420 18.26 20.26 -5.77
C SER A 420 16.80 20.35 -5.29
N ILE A 421 16.59 20.80 -4.05
CA ILE A 421 15.27 20.97 -3.43
C ILE A 421 14.77 22.41 -3.61
N GLY A 422 13.48 22.58 -3.88
CA GLY A 422 12.91 23.88 -4.25
C GLY A 422 12.55 24.79 -3.08
N LYS A 423 11.97 24.29 -1.99
CA LYS A 423 11.49 25.13 -0.87
C LYS A 423 12.39 25.08 0.37
N ALA A 424 12.61 23.90 0.95
CA ALA A 424 13.53 23.68 2.05
C ALA A 424 13.93 22.21 2.10
N MET A 425 15.07 21.91 2.73
CA MET A 425 15.56 20.54 2.83
C MET A 425 14.72 19.72 3.81
N ILE A 426 14.53 20.22 5.02
CA ILE A 426 13.79 19.52 6.06
C ILE A 426 12.77 20.46 6.70
N ARG A 427 11.54 20.00 6.81
CA ARG A 427 10.45 20.64 7.55
C ARG A 427 10.01 19.70 8.66
N VAL A 428 9.98 20.16 9.90
CA VAL A 428 9.42 19.41 11.04
C VAL A 428 8.51 20.34 11.83
N GLU A 429 7.28 19.89 12.07
CA GLU A 429 6.29 20.59 12.88
C GLU A 429 5.54 19.58 13.76
N GLY A 430 5.43 19.86 15.04
CA GLY A 430 4.64 19.09 16.00
C GLY A 430 5.26 17.73 16.40
N MET A 431 6.59 17.63 16.46
CA MET A 431 7.28 16.41 16.94
C MET A 431 8.05 16.69 18.22
N GLN A 432 7.82 15.88 19.26
CA GLN A 432 8.44 16.08 20.58
C GLN A 432 9.97 15.93 20.51
N ASN A 433 10.47 14.87 19.89
CA ASN A 433 11.90 14.64 19.75
C ASN A 433 12.29 14.46 18.29
N THR A 434 13.24 15.26 17.82
CA THR A 434 13.82 15.16 16.48
C THR A 434 15.32 15.00 16.62
N VAL A 435 15.89 13.98 15.96
CA VAL A 435 17.33 13.77 15.87
C VAL A 435 17.80 14.08 14.47
N LEU A 436 18.80 14.96 14.36
CA LEU A 436 19.48 15.32 13.11
C LEU A 436 20.96 15.02 13.23
N GLY A 437 21.58 14.47 12.17
CA GLY A 437 23.03 14.23 12.14
C GLY A 437 23.50 13.74 10.78
N SER A 438 24.74 14.04 10.44
CA SER A 438 25.44 13.56 9.24
C SER A 438 24.70 13.72 7.89
N ASN A 439 23.67 14.60 7.83
CA ASN A 439 22.98 14.89 6.57
C ASN A 439 23.84 15.80 5.69
N GLN A 440 23.86 15.52 4.40
CA GLN A 440 24.52 16.34 3.38
C GLN A 440 23.49 17.21 2.67
N TYR A 441 23.67 18.53 2.73
CA TYR A 441 22.78 19.50 2.11
C TYR A 441 23.45 20.12 0.87
N ARG A 442 22.98 19.77 -0.32
CA ARG A 442 23.41 20.38 -1.59
C ARG A 442 22.34 21.36 -2.06
N ALA A 443 22.29 22.50 -1.39
CA ALA A 443 21.26 23.48 -1.59
C ALA A 443 21.43 24.27 -2.90
N ASN A 444 20.31 24.67 -3.50
CA ASN A 444 20.28 25.75 -4.49
C ASN A 444 20.66 27.06 -3.78
N PRO A 445 21.54 27.90 -4.37
CA PRO A 445 21.91 29.19 -3.79
C PRO A 445 20.73 30.14 -3.47
N LEU A 446 19.58 29.93 -4.09
CA LEU A 446 18.37 30.73 -3.86
C LEU A 446 17.57 30.28 -2.60
N LEU A 447 17.90 29.16 -1.98
CA LEU A 447 17.24 28.72 -0.77
C LEU A 447 17.62 29.56 0.43
N GLN A 448 16.65 30.25 1.03
CA GLN A 448 16.87 31.11 2.21
C GLN A 448 17.07 30.29 3.49
N ASN A 449 16.31 29.22 3.66
CA ASN A 449 16.35 28.35 4.83
C ASN A 449 16.44 26.88 4.42
N LEU A 450 17.36 26.15 5.03
CA LEU A 450 17.49 24.69 4.83
C LEU A 450 16.52 23.91 5.73
N LEU A 451 16.31 24.42 6.96
CA LEU A 451 15.47 23.82 7.98
C LEU A 451 14.34 24.79 8.32
N ILE A 452 13.10 24.29 8.35
CA ILE A 452 11.91 25.10 8.64
C ILE A 452 10.95 24.41 9.62
N GLY A 453 9.86 25.10 9.98
CA GLY A 453 8.95 24.68 11.04
C GLY A 453 9.61 24.91 12.41
N ASP A 454 9.46 23.96 13.30
CA ASP A 454 10.00 24.01 14.68
C ASP A 454 11.55 24.08 14.73
N LEU A 455 12.20 23.72 13.61
CA LEU A 455 13.66 23.75 13.49
C LEU A 455 14.20 25.14 13.12
N LEU A 456 13.38 26.04 12.54
CA LEU A 456 13.82 27.31 12.01
C LEU A 456 14.52 28.22 13.03
N PRO A 457 14.01 28.40 14.25
CA PRO A 457 14.67 29.25 15.25
C PRO A 457 16.06 28.76 15.66
N LEU A 458 16.30 27.47 15.52
CA LEU A 458 17.52 26.78 15.93
C LEU A 458 18.43 26.44 14.77
N GLN A 459 18.07 26.82 13.53
CA GLN A 459 18.75 26.40 12.29
C GLN A 459 20.27 26.60 12.37
N SER A 460 20.72 27.77 12.78
CA SER A 460 22.18 28.09 12.83
C SER A 460 22.92 27.14 13.80
N GLN A 461 22.34 26.89 14.99
CA GLN A 461 22.94 25.99 15.99
C GLN A 461 22.92 24.53 15.50
N ILE A 462 21.83 24.12 14.90
CA ILE A 462 21.69 22.75 14.34
C ILE A 462 22.73 22.53 13.24
N LEU A 463 22.87 23.45 12.28
CA LEU A 463 23.81 23.32 11.18
C LEU A 463 25.28 23.40 11.64
N ASP A 464 25.58 24.25 12.63
CA ASP A 464 26.94 24.29 13.19
C ASP A 464 27.31 22.96 13.85
N ASN A 465 26.42 22.38 14.63
CA ASN A 465 26.70 21.10 15.31
C ASN A 465 26.67 19.90 14.33
N THR A 466 25.66 19.80 13.47
CA THR A 466 25.47 18.59 12.64
C THR A 466 26.32 18.58 11.37
N VAL A 467 26.62 19.74 10.77
CA VAL A 467 27.39 19.84 9.53
C VAL A 467 28.86 20.15 9.79
N ARG A 468 29.16 21.16 10.62
CA ARG A 468 30.56 21.56 10.87
C ARG A 468 31.28 20.64 11.85
N ARG A 469 30.58 20.25 12.94
CA ARG A 469 31.14 19.40 14.01
C ARG A 469 30.81 17.93 13.85
N ASN A 470 30.00 17.57 12.84
CA ASN A 470 29.56 16.20 12.56
C ASN A 470 28.92 15.47 13.76
N CYS A 471 28.16 16.20 14.58
CA CYS A 471 27.48 15.63 15.75
C CYS A 471 26.08 15.12 15.41
N HIS A 472 25.58 14.15 16.16
CA HIS A 472 24.18 13.82 16.22
C HIS A 472 23.52 14.66 17.30
N LEU A 473 22.46 15.41 16.95
CA LEU A 473 21.82 16.40 17.79
C LEU A 473 20.35 16.04 17.98
N GLN A 474 19.94 15.81 19.23
CA GLN A 474 18.53 15.69 19.60
C GLN A 474 17.97 17.05 19.92
N ILE A 475 16.85 17.40 19.30
CA ILE A 475 16.05 18.60 19.54
C ILE A 475 14.78 18.12 20.26
N SER A 476 14.58 18.54 21.53
CA SER A 476 13.43 18.18 22.34
C SER A 476 12.53 19.39 22.54
N GLN A 477 11.28 19.29 22.10
CA GLN A 477 10.24 20.29 22.34
C GLN A 477 9.64 20.07 23.74
N PRO A 478 9.56 21.10 24.61
CA PRO A 478 8.99 20.94 25.93
C PRO A 478 7.50 20.66 25.83
N LEU A 479 7.04 19.68 26.58
CA LEU A 479 5.62 19.54 26.87
C LEU A 479 5.21 20.75 27.75
N THR A 480 4.08 21.37 27.41
CA THR A 480 3.55 22.54 28.15
C THR A 480 3.65 22.34 29.69
N GLY A 481 4.47 23.13 30.37
CA GLY A 481 4.57 23.15 31.85
C GLY A 481 5.93 22.82 32.46
N THR A 482 6.97 22.47 31.70
CA THR A 482 8.32 22.24 32.26
C THR A 482 9.33 23.24 31.69
N SER A 483 9.91 24.06 32.56
CA SER A 483 11.07 24.89 32.20
C SER A 483 12.33 24.03 32.28
N SER A 484 12.99 23.76 31.17
CA SER A 484 14.34 23.17 31.15
C SER A 484 15.37 24.27 30.87
N SER A 485 16.40 24.38 31.74
CA SER A 485 17.60 25.15 31.44
C SER A 485 18.42 24.39 30.37
N ALA A 486 18.59 24.98 29.21
CA ALA A 486 19.42 24.39 28.16
C ALA A 486 20.88 24.84 28.34
N ASP A 487 21.76 23.91 28.71
CA ASP A 487 23.19 24.08 28.51
C ASP A 487 23.53 23.94 27.02
N ALA A 488 24.44 24.78 26.52
CA ALA A 488 24.86 24.73 25.15
C ALA A 488 25.57 23.38 24.84
N PRO A 489 25.13 22.65 23.80
CA PRO A 489 25.70 21.35 23.50
C PRO A 489 27.15 21.49 23.05
N THR A 490 28.09 20.81 23.68
CA THR A 490 29.47 20.69 23.27
C THR A 490 29.75 19.27 22.82
N CYS A 491 30.15 19.12 21.56
CA CYS A 491 30.71 17.85 21.09
C CYS A 491 32.17 17.75 21.58
N THR A 492 32.51 16.72 22.30
CA THR A 492 33.90 16.34 22.50
C THR A 492 34.36 15.50 21.31
N ASN A 493 35.46 15.96 20.67
CA ASN A 493 36.14 15.25 19.57
C ASN A 493 36.68 13.90 20.03
#